data_e77aed2899e6e798e7db925d8274f95c
#
_entry.id   e77aed2899e6e798e7db925d8274f95c
#
_cell.length_a   1.000
_cell.length_b   1.000
_cell.length_c   1.000
_cell.angle_alpha   90.00
_cell.angle_beta   90.00
_cell.angle_gamma   90.00
#
_symmetry.space_group_name_H-M   'P 1'
#
loop_
_entity.id
_entity.type
_entity.pdbx_description
1 polymer ?
#
loop_
_entity_poly.entity_id
_entity_poly.type
_entity_poly.pdbx_seq_one_letter_code
_entity_poly.pdbx_strand_id
1 'polypeptide(L)'
;MRLATFNVFSGRSLADGQVVPARLTEAVRAIDADVLGIQEVDRDQPRSGGVDMTAAVAVAMGVPDGQWRFEPALLGTPGERWTAVPDGAGPAAGPAAGPAQGPAYGVGLLSRLPVLDWHAVPLASAPVASPVLVPSERREGRPRALWLPDEPRVALAAVLATAVGALTVATTHLSFVPGWNVVQLRRLLGALRELPQPVVLLGDLNLPGPVARIAAPGWRPLARVATWPATRPRVQFDHVLGHGDLPAVEAVSTPELPVSDHRAVVVQFAG
;
A
#
# COMPACT_ATOMS: atom_id res chain seq x y z
N MET A 1 11.26 17.07 -0.44
CA MET A 1 10.43 16.04 0.24
C MET A 1 10.27 14.83 -0.68
N ARG A 2 10.42 13.63 -0.12
CA ARG A 2 10.44 12.36 -0.88
C ARG A 2 9.33 11.42 -0.42
N LEU A 3 8.35 11.14 -1.26
CA LEU A 3 7.23 10.23 -0.98
C LEU A 3 7.40 8.94 -1.78
N ALA A 4 7.02 7.81 -1.19
CA ALA A 4 7.08 6.53 -1.89
C ALA A 4 5.88 5.64 -1.59
N THR A 5 5.55 4.79 -2.56
CA THR A 5 4.63 3.65 -2.39
C THR A 5 5.36 2.36 -2.75
N PHE A 6 5.09 1.30 -2.00
CA PHE A 6 5.68 0.00 -2.24
C PHE A 6 4.75 -1.15 -1.80
N ASN A 7 4.22 -1.89 -2.75
CA ASN A 7 3.62 -3.19 -2.46
C ASN A 7 4.75 -4.15 -2.10
N VAL A 8 4.79 -4.62 -0.86
CA VAL A 8 5.93 -5.41 -0.33
C VAL A 8 5.78 -6.92 -0.55
N PHE A 9 4.64 -7.37 -1.11
CA PHE A 9 4.36 -8.79 -1.38
C PHE A 9 4.65 -9.69 -0.15
N SER A 10 4.17 -9.28 1.02
CA SER A 10 4.44 -9.96 2.31
C SER A 10 5.94 -10.19 2.58
N GLY A 11 6.83 -9.34 2.04
CA GLY A 11 8.27 -9.45 2.19
C GLY A 11 8.94 -10.56 1.37
N ARG A 12 8.20 -11.18 0.43
CA ARG A 12 8.71 -12.30 -0.37
C ARG A 12 9.67 -11.83 -1.46
N SER A 13 10.77 -12.54 -1.63
CA SER A 13 11.71 -12.36 -2.75
C SER A 13 11.32 -13.23 -3.94
N LEU A 14 11.41 -12.69 -5.16
CA LEU A 14 11.22 -13.46 -6.40
C LEU A 14 12.40 -14.37 -6.72
N ALA A 15 13.58 -14.13 -6.15
CA ALA A 15 14.79 -14.90 -6.45
C ALA A 15 14.73 -16.32 -5.89
N ASP A 16 14.14 -16.50 -4.69
CA ASP A 16 14.11 -17.78 -3.98
C ASP A 16 12.76 -18.10 -3.32
N GLY A 17 11.76 -17.21 -3.45
CA GLY A 17 10.44 -17.35 -2.84
C GLY A 17 10.42 -17.19 -1.32
N GLN A 18 11.56 -16.84 -0.70
CA GLN A 18 11.68 -16.74 0.75
C GLN A 18 11.29 -15.37 1.28
N VAL A 19 10.78 -15.36 2.51
CA VAL A 19 10.57 -14.14 3.29
C VAL A 19 11.71 -14.00 4.28
N VAL A 20 12.57 -13.02 4.04
CA VAL A 20 13.73 -12.70 4.91
C VAL A 20 13.60 -11.25 5.36
N PRO A 21 13.28 -10.99 6.66
CA PRO A 21 13.01 -9.63 7.15
C PRO A 21 14.12 -8.61 6.83
N ALA A 22 15.38 -9.05 6.83
CA ALA A 22 16.51 -8.18 6.49
C ALA A 22 16.43 -7.63 5.06
N ARG A 23 15.90 -8.39 4.09
CA ARG A 23 15.73 -7.93 2.70
C ARG A 23 14.69 -6.81 2.59
N LEU A 24 13.60 -6.88 3.38
CA LEU A 24 12.60 -5.82 3.43
C LEU A 24 13.22 -4.54 4.02
N THR A 25 13.98 -4.64 5.10
CA THR A 25 14.64 -3.48 5.72
C THR A 25 15.70 -2.88 4.81
N GLU A 26 16.44 -3.69 4.04
CA GLU A 26 17.36 -3.24 3.01
C GLU A 26 16.64 -2.47 1.89
N ALA A 27 15.53 -3.02 1.38
CA ALA A 27 14.71 -2.37 0.37
C ALA A 27 14.20 -1.00 0.84
N VAL A 28 13.71 -0.91 2.05
CA VAL A 28 13.19 0.34 2.63
C VAL A 28 14.29 1.40 2.81
N ARG A 29 15.49 0.99 3.26
CA ARG A 29 16.64 1.90 3.34
C ARG A 29 17.06 2.40 1.96
N ALA A 30 17.00 1.56 0.93
CA ALA A 30 17.32 1.96 -0.46
C ALA A 30 16.28 2.93 -1.03
N ILE A 31 15.01 2.80 -0.65
CA ILE A 31 13.94 3.75 -1.02
C ILE A 31 14.21 5.12 -0.39
N ASP A 32 14.63 5.19 0.87
CA ASP A 32 14.95 6.40 1.62
C ASP A 32 13.88 7.50 1.50
N ALA A 33 12.64 7.18 1.81
CA ALA A 33 11.52 8.11 1.74
C ALA A 33 11.32 8.89 3.05
N ASP A 34 10.83 10.12 2.95
CA ASP A 34 10.32 10.89 4.11
C ASP A 34 8.96 10.33 4.54
N VAL A 35 8.12 9.91 3.57
CA VAL A 35 6.85 9.25 3.84
C VAL A 35 6.74 8.02 2.93
N LEU A 36 6.42 6.88 3.51
CA LEU A 36 6.31 5.59 2.82
C LEU A 36 4.95 4.95 3.09
N GLY A 37 4.19 4.70 2.02
CA GLY A 37 3.02 3.84 2.03
C GLY A 37 3.39 2.43 1.58
N ILE A 38 3.07 1.42 2.38
CA ILE A 38 3.31 0.01 2.05
C ILE A 38 2.01 -0.76 1.98
N GLN A 39 1.93 -1.68 1.02
CA GLN A 39 0.79 -2.55 0.76
C GLN A 39 1.22 -4.01 0.88
N GLU A 40 0.25 -4.91 1.02
CA GLU A 40 0.46 -6.34 1.28
C GLU A 40 1.30 -6.61 2.54
N VAL A 41 0.94 -5.92 3.60
CA VAL A 41 1.67 -5.96 4.87
C VAL A 41 1.09 -7.02 5.77
N ASP A 42 1.94 -7.94 6.20
CA ASP A 42 1.62 -8.95 7.20
C ASP A 42 1.94 -8.44 8.61
N ARG A 43 1.05 -8.78 9.55
CA ARG A 43 1.32 -8.72 10.99
C ARG A 43 0.96 -10.05 11.63
N ASP A 44 1.90 -10.65 12.38
CA ASP A 44 1.77 -11.93 13.08
C ASP A 44 1.40 -13.11 12.15
N GLN A 45 1.70 -13.02 10.84
CA GLN A 45 1.41 -14.08 9.89
C GLN A 45 2.48 -15.20 9.94
N PRO A 46 2.08 -16.49 10.02
CA PRO A 46 3.04 -17.59 9.98
C PRO A 46 3.92 -17.60 8.72
N ARG A 47 3.34 -17.23 7.55
CA ARG A 47 4.04 -17.19 6.26
C ARG A 47 5.19 -16.18 6.21
N SER A 48 5.17 -15.18 7.09
CA SER A 48 6.20 -14.14 7.21
C SER A 48 6.95 -14.18 8.55
N GLY A 49 6.90 -15.34 9.25
CA GLY A 49 7.65 -15.58 10.49
C GLY A 49 7.09 -14.88 11.74
N GLY A 50 5.81 -14.49 11.73
CA GLY A 50 5.15 -13.84 12.87
C GLY A 50 5.66 -12.42 13.16
N VAL A 51 6.23 -11.74 12.16
CA VAL A 51 6.78 -10.39 12.32
C VAL A 51 5.68 -9.34 12.08
N ASP A 52 5.69 -8.24 12.83
CA ASP A 52 5.02 -7.01 12.46
C ASP A 52 5.90 -6.28 11.43
N MET A 53 5.54 -6.39 10.15
CA MET A 53 6.32 -5.80 9.06
C MET A 53 6.33 -4.28 9.12
N THR A 54 5.23 -3.62 9.55
CA THR A 54 5.19 -2.16 9.64
C THR A 54 6.15 -1.67 10.73
N ALA A 55 6.17 -2.33 11.88
CA ALA A 55 7.13 -2.02 12.94
C ALA A 55 8.58 -2.21 12.48
N ALA A 56 8.88 -3.31 11.75
CA ALA A 56 10.21 -3.56 11.21
C ALA A 56 10.63 -2.46 10.21
N VAL A 57 9.71 -2.01 9.37
CA VAL A 57 9.93 -0.90 8.42
C VAL A 57 10.13 0.43 9.17
N ALA A 58 9.36 0.70 10.24
CA ALA A 58 9.52 1.90 11.06
C ALA A 58 10.92 1.99 11.68
N VAL A 59 11.41 0.89 12.23
CA VAL A 59 12.78 0.79 12.74
C VAL A 59 13.81 1.04 11.63
N ALA A 60 13.61 0.44 10.44
CA ALA A 60 14.54 0.60 9.30
C ALA A 60 14.61 2.03 8.77
N MET A 61 13.49 2.78 8.83
CA MET A 61 13.39 4.19 8.44
C MET A 61 13.86 5.16 9.53
N GLY A 62 13.98 4.70 10.78
CA GLY A 62 14.19 5.56 11.94
C GLY A 62 12.97 6.44 12.27
N VAL A 63 11.76 5.92 12.02
CA VAL A 63 10.52 6.63 12.30
C VAL A 63 10.13 6.41 13.76
N PRO A 64 9.88 7.48 14.55
CA PRO A 64 9.52 7.36 15.95
C PRO A 64 8.09 6.84 16.14
N ASP A 65 7.80 6.32 17.33
CA ASP A 65 6.46 5.90 17.72
C ASP A 65 5.43 7.04 17.56
N GLY A 66 4.23 6.67 17.09
CA GLY A 66 3.17 7.62 16.78
C GLY A 66 3.21 8.21 15.37
N GLN A 67 4.34 8.10 14.67
CA GLN A 67 4.50 8.57 13.28
C GLN A 67 4.42 7.44 12.26
N TRP A 68 3.97 6.29 12.66
CA TRP A 68 3.65 5.17 11.79
C TRP A 68 2.43 4.41 12.30
N ARG A 69 1.73 3.76 11.38
CA ARG A 69 0.56 2.96 11.68
C ARG A 69 0.41 1.82 10.69
N PHE A 70 -0.03 0.66 11.20
CA PHE A 70 -0.58 -0.44 10.43
C PHE A 70 -2.10 -0.38 10.51
N GLU A 71 -2.79 -0.48 9.37
CA GLU A 71 -4.24 -0.57 9.32
C GLU A 71 -4.65 -1.91 8.70
N PRO A 72 -5.31 -2.80 9.46
CA PRO A 72 -5.73 -4.09 8.95
C PRO A 72 -6.90 -3.93 7.97
N ALA A 73 -6.83 -4.60 6.83
CA ALA A 73 -7.95 -4.80 5.93
C ALA A 73 -8.79 -6.01 6.38
N LEU A 74 -8.10 -7.03 6.93
CA LEU A 74 -8.72 -8.23 7.47
C LEU A 74 -7.93 -8.79 8.66
N LEU A 75 -8.62 -9.58 9.48
CA LEU A 75 -8.04 -10.40 10.55
C LEU A 75 -8.01 -11.85 10.10
N GLY A 76 -6.88 -12.53 10.24
CA GLY A 76 -6.63 -13.86 9.69
C GLY A 76 -5.67 -13.84 8.52
N THR A 77 -5.69 -14.89 7.68
CA THR A 77 -4.75 -15.09 6.58
C THR A 77 -5.45 -14.92 5.24
N PRO A 78 -5.00 -14.00 4.36
CA PRO A 78 -5.53 -13.83 3.01
C PRO A 78 -5.54 -15.14 2.21
N GLY A 79 -6.64 -15.40 1.50
CA GLY A 79 -6.80 -16.63 0.73
C GLY A 79 -7.12 -17.90 1.54
N GLU A 80 -7.14 -17.79 2.87
CA GLU A 80 -7.47 -18.91 3.78
C GLU A 80 -8.70 -18.55 4.64
N ARG A 81 -8.50 -18.47 5.97
CA ARG A 81 -9.54 -18.06 6.92
C ARG A 81 -9.28 -16.65 7.39
N TRP A 82 -10.25 -15.80 7.18
CA TRP A 82 -10.21 -14.42 7.66
C TRP A 82 -11.60 -13.93 8.08
N THR A 83 -11.62 -12.86 8.86
CA THR A 83 -12.82 -12.11 9.21
C THR A 83 -12.60 -10.63 8.88
N ALA A 84 -13.68 -9.93 8.58
CA ALA A 84 -13.63 -8.48 8.42
C ALA A 84 -13.24 -7.82 9.75
N VAL A 85 -12.57 -6.70 9.67
CA VAL A 85 -12.32 -5.84 10.85
C VAL A 85 -13.66 -5.31 11.34
N PRO A 86 -14.02 -5.42 12.63
CA PRO A 86 -15.27 -4.90 13.14
C PRO A 86 -15.41 -3.39 12.93
N ASP A 87 -16.62 -2.94 12.55
CA ASP A 87 -16.92 -1.51 12.48
C ASP A 87 -16.70 -0.85 13.83
N GLY A 88 -15.99 0.28 13.82
CA GLY A 88 -15.69 1.02 15.07
C GLY A 88 -14.49 0.49 15.87
N ALA A 89 -13.81 -0.56 15.40
CA ALA A 89 -12.42 -0.79 15.78
C ALA A 89 -11.65 0.41 15.22
N GLY A 90 -11.45 1.43 16.04
CA GLY A 90 -10.74 2.64 15.62
C GLY A 90 -9.39 2.30 15.03
N PRO A 91 -8.79 3.20 14.24
CA PRO A 91 -7.53 2.93 13.59
C PRO A 91 -6.54 2.36 14.61
N ALA A 92 -6.02 1.15 14.34
CA ALA A 92 -5.08 0.49 15.23
C ALA A 92 -3.86 1.41 15.40
N ALA A 93 -3.81 2.16 16.50
CA ALA A 93 -2.69 3.06 16.79
C ALA A 93 -1.39 2.25 16.83
N GLY A 94 -0.24 2.90 16.52
CA GLY A 94 1.11 2.33 16.61
C GLY A 94 1.34 1.38 17.81
N PRO A 95 2.51 1.18 18.36
CA PRO A 95 2.79 0.14 19.37
C PRO A 95 1.87 0.14 20.60
N ALA A 96 1.07 1.20 20.79
CA ALA A 96 0.06 1.31 21.85
C ALA A 96 -1.29 0.59 21.56
N ALA A 97 -1.56 0.18 20.33
CA ALA A 97 -2.65 -0.77 20.09
C ALA A 97 -2.17 -2.12 20.62
N GLY A 98 -2.77 -2.57 21.71
CA GLY A 98 -2.47 -3.86 22.32
C GLY A 98 -2.40 -4.98 21.26
N PRO A 99 -1.76 -6.13 21.58
CA PRO A 99 -1.52 -7.17 20.59
C PRO A 99 -2.83 -7.46 19.88
N ALA A 100 -2.86 -7.24 18.56
CA ALA A 100 -3.97 -7.73 17.76
C ALA A 100 -4.04 -9.23 18.04
N GLN A 101 -5.22 -9.70 18.41
CA GLN A 101 -5.38 -11.11 18.73
C GLN A 101 -5.32 -11.92 17.45
N GLY A 102 -4.11 -12.28 17.02
CA GLY A 102 -3.85 -13.14 15.88
C GLY A 102 -3.38 -12.44 14.60
N PRO A 103 -3.19 -13.23 13.53
CA PRO A 103 -2.71 -12.76 12.24
C PRO A 103 -3.59 -11.67 11.63
N ALA A 104 -2.98 -10.68 11.01
CA ALA A 104 -3.67 -9.61 10.28
C ALA A 104 -2.92 -9.28 8.99
N TYR A 105 -3.66 -8.71 8.02
CA TYR A 105 -3.13 -8.27 6.73
C TYR A 105 -3.74 -6.93 6.35
N GLY A 106 -2.92 -6.03 5.81
CA GLY A 106 -3.40 -4.69 5.51
C GLY A 106 -2.37 -3.79 4.83
N VAL A 107 -2.41 -2.52 5.21
CA VAL A 107 -1.51 -1.48 4.72
C VAL A 107 -0.77 -0.81 5.87
N GLY A 108 0.41 -0.25 5.58
CA GLY A 108 1.17 0.56 6.52
C GLY A 108 1.46 1.95 5.95
N LEU A 109 1.46 2.96 6.80
CA LEU A 109 1.89 4.30 6.45
C LEU A 109 2.85 4.82 7.52
N LEU A 110 4.02 5.30 7.06
CA LEU A 110 5.11 5.72 7.91
C LEU A 110 5.61 7.09 7.47
N SER A 111 5.91 7.97 8.42
CA SER A 111 6.35 9.33 8.16
C SER A 111 7.50 9.75 9.05
N ARG A 112 8.55 10.34 8.48
CA ARG A 112 9.58 11.07 9.21
C ARG A 112 9.12 12.48 9.60
N LEU A 113 8.02 12.95 8.96
CA LEU A 113 7.40 14.23 9.29
C LEU A 113 6.39 14.02 10.43
N PRO A 114 6.18 15.02 11.30
CA PRO A 114 5.22 14.92 12.38
C PRO A 114 3.80 14.63 11.89
N VAL A 115 3.16 13.62 12.46
CA VAL A 115 1.76 13.28 12.17
C VAL A 115 0.85 14.01 13.14
N LEU A 116 -0.11 14.76 12.61
CA LEU A 116 -1.11 15.52 13.37
C LEU A 116 -2.37 14.69 13.63
N ASP A 117 -2.79 13.89 12.64
CA ASP A 117 -3.99 13.06 12.73
C ASP A 117 -3.93 11.85 11.80
N TRP A 118 -4.73 10.81 12.13
CA TRP A 118 -4.85 9.58 11.38
C TRP A 118 -6.29 9.29 10.99
N HIS A 119 -6.52 8.87 9.75
CA HIS A 119 -7.84 8.50 9.24
C HIS A 119 -7.78 7.16 8.52
N ALA A 120 -8.71 6.26 8.84
CA ALA A 120 -8.90 5.00 8.14
C ALA A 120 -10.21 5.05 7.33
N VAL A 121 -10.15 4.57 6.10
CA VAL A 121 -11.31 4.48 5.20
C VAL A 121 -11.50 3.02 4.80
N PRO A 122 -12.50 2.32 5.38
CA PRO A 122 -12.80 0.95 4.99
C PRO A 122 -13.41 0.90 3.58
N LEU A 123 -12.99 -0.07 2.80
CA LEU A 123 -13.41 -0.30 1.42
C LEU A 123 -13.94 -1.74 1.31
N ALA A 124 -15.24 -1.86 1.06
CA ALA A 124 -15.90 -3.15 0.96
C ALA A 124 -15.27 -4.02 -0.15
N SER A 125 -15.27 -5.34 0.06
CA SER A 125 -14.95 -6.33 -0.97
C SER A 125 -15.96 -6.32 -2.11
N ALA A 126 -15.57 -6.81 -3.29
CA ALA A 126 -16.51 -7.02 -4.39
C ALA A 126 -17.56 -8.08 -3.98
N PRO A 127 -18.82 -7.88 -4.37
CA PRO A 127 -19.89 -8.85 -4.06
C PRO A 127 -19.82 -10.14 -4.89
N VAL A 128 -18.79 -10.24 -5.74
CA VAL A 128 -18.59 -11.36 -6.67
C VAL A 128 -17.16 -11.90 -6.55
N ALA A 129 -17.01 -13.21 -6.68
CA ALA A 129 -15.71 -13.83 -6.82
C ALA A 129 -15.10 -13.50 -8.18
N SER A 130 -13.78 -13.38 -8.25
CA SER A 130 -13.05 -13.11 -9.49
C SER A 130 -12.13 -14.28 -9.84
N PRO A 131 -11.98 -14.62 -11.13
CA PRO A 131 -11.01 -15.62 -11.55
C PRO A 131 -9.59 -15.08 -11.44
N VAL A 132 -8.75 -15.78 -10.68
CA VAL A 132 -7.30 -15.55 -10.62
C VAL A 132 -6.61 -16.67 -11.37
N LEU A 133 -5.73 -16.31 -12.31
CA LEU A 133 -4.92 -17.29 -13.03
C LEU A 133 -3.74 -17.69 -12.16
N VAL A 134 -3.78 -18.91 -11.65
CA VAL A 134 -2.67 -19.48 -10.89
C VAL A 134 -1.79 -20.31 -11.83
N PRO A 135 -0.45 -20.11 -11.83
CA PRO A 135 0.47 -20.94 -12.58
C PRO A 135 0.27 -22.44 -12.24
N SER A 136 0.42 -23.30 -13.22
CA SER A 136 0.39 -24.74 -12.97
C SER A 136 1.62 -25.16 -12.17
N GLU A 137 1.44 -26.03 -11.18
CA GLU A 137 2.55 -26.67 -10.45
C GLU A 137 3.41 -27.57 -11.38
N ARG A 138 2.86 -27.99 -12.51
CA ARG A 138 3.58 -28.75 -13.53
C ARG A 138 4.24 -27.79 -14.51
N ARG A 139 5.52 -28.01 -14.79
CA ARG A 139 6.40 -27.18 -15.64
C ARG A 139 5.85 -26.88 -17.05
N GLU A 140 4.91 -27.69 -17.56
CA GLU A 140 4.23 -27.54 -18.85
C GLU A 140 2.70 -27.43 -18.73
N GLY A 141 2.18 -27.20 -17.53
CA GLY A 141 0.75 -27.13 -17.28
C GLY A 141 0.16 -25.78 -17.68
N ARG A 142 -1.09 -25.78 -18.18
CA ARG A 142 -1.84 -24.56 -18.43
C ARG A 142 -2.25 -23.91 -17.12
N PRO A 143 -2.20 -22.56 -17.01
CA PRO A 143 -2.71 -21.84 -15.84
C PRO A 143 -4.15 -22.27 -15.53
N ARG A 144 -4.46 -22.44 -14.25
CA ARG A 144 -5.84 -22.70 -13.76
C ARG A 144 -6.47 -21.42 -13.31
N ALA A 145 -7.72 -21.20 -13.69
CA ALA A 145 -8.54 -20.15 -13.08
C ALA A 145 -9.08 -20.66 -11.75
N LEU A 146 -8.72 -19.99 -10.66
CA LEU A 146 -9.34 -20.14 -9.35
C LEU A 146 -10.30 -18.98 -9.13
N TRP A 147 -11.54 -19.30 -8.76
CA TRP A 147 -12.51 -18.27 -8.36
C TRP A 147 -12.28 -17.94 -6.89
N LEU A 148 -11.74 -16.78 -6.61
CA LEU A 148 -11.49 -16.31 -5.25
C LEU A 148 -12.50 -15.24 -4.87
N PRO A 149 -13.13 -15.35 -3.69
CA PRO A 149 -13.85 -14.22 -3.11
C PRO A 149 -12.90 -13.05 -2.95
N ASP A 150 -13.38 -11.85 -3.24
CA ASP A 150 -12.59 -10.64 -2.98
C ASP A 150 -12.51 -10.38 -1.48
N GLU A 151 -11.42 -9.76 -1.06
CA GLU A 151 -11.16 -9.43 0.32
C GLU A 151 -11.49 -7.95 0.59
N PRO A 152 -11.90 -7.58 1.82
CA PRO A 152 -12.05 -6.19 2.18
C PRO A 152 -10.72 -5.46 2.04
N ARG A 153 -10.79 -4.16 1.74
CA ARG A 153 -9.64 -3.28 1.58
C ARG A 153 -9.75 -2.12 2.55
N VAL A 154 -8.66 -1.42 2.74
CA VAL A 154 -8.62 -0.24 3.58
C VAL A 154 -7.69 0.79 2.97
N ALA A 155 -7.97 2.05 3.22
CA ALA A 155 -7.01 3.12 3.04
C ALA A 155 -6.67 3.73 4.41
N LEU A 156 -5.41 4.06 4.59
CA LEU A 156 -4.90 4.75 5.77
C LEU A 156 -4.33 6.09 5.33
N ALA A 157 -4.79 7.17 5.96
CA ALA A 157 -4.31 8.52 5.70
C ALA A 157 -3.73 9.14 6.97
N ALA A 158 -2.67 9.93 6.81
CA ALA A 158 -2.06 10.76 7.83
C ALA A 158 -2.10 12.23 7.41
N VAL A 159 -2.49 13.11 8.31
CA VAL A 159 -2.30 14.55 8.17
C VAL A 159 -0.94 14.90 8.76
N LEU A 160 -0.05 15.43 7.94
CA LEU A 160 1.34 15.70 8.27
C LEU A 160 1.59 17.20 8.45
N ALA A 161 2.42 17.57 9.41
CA ALA A 161 2.95 18.92 9.50
C ALA A 161 4.16 19.07 8.58
N THR A 162 4.10 20.04 7.66
CA THR A 162 5.23 20.42 6.81
C THR A 162 5.63 21.87 7.05
N ALA A 163 6.79 22.28 6.53
CA ALA A 163 7.25 23.66 6.65
C ALA A 163 6.29 24.70 6.01
N VAL A 164 5.44 24.26 5.08
CA VAL A 164 4.51 25.12 4.33
C VAL A 164 3.04 24.90 4.69
N GLY A 165 2.76 24.10 5.71
CA GLY A 165 1.39 23.82 6.17
C GLY A 165 1.10 22.31 6.27
N ALA A 166 -0.16 21.96 6.36
CA ALA A 166 -0.59 20.58 6.42
C ALA A 166 -0.50 19.89 5.04
N LEU A 167 -0.12 18.62 5.03
CA LEU A 167 -0.17 17.73 3.88
C LEU A 167 -0.86 16.43 4.29
N THR A 168 -1.90 16.02 3.59
CA THR A 168 -2.48 14.70 3.78
C THR A 168 -1.82 13.70 2.84
N VAL A 169 -1.31 12.59 3.39
CA VAL A 169 -0.79 11.48 2.60
C VAL A 169 -1.58 10.23 2.96
N ALA A 170 -2.11 9.55 1.95
CA ALA A 170 -2.87 8.31 2.12
C ALA A 170 -2.21 7.15 1.40
N THR A 171 -2.40 5.93 1.91
CA THR A 171 -2.01 4.69 1.22
C THR A 171 -3.17 3.72 1.15
N THR A 172 -3.22 2.91 0.11
CA THR A 172 -4.25 1.88 -0.09
C THR A 172 -3.75 0.74 -0.97
N HIS A 173 -4.42 -0.42 -0.87
CA HIS A 173 -4.33 -1.51 -1.83
C HIS A 173 -5.75 -1.85 -2.27
N LEU A 174 -6.13 -1.52 -3.51
CA LEU A 174 -7.49 -1.74 -4.00
C LEU A 174 -7.71 -3.19 -4.46
N SER A 175 -8.97 -3.57 -4.61
CA SER A 175 -9.37 -4.86 -5.15
C SER A 175 -8.75 -5.11 -6.53
N PHE A 176 -8.41 -6.36 -6.80
CA PHE A 176 -7.98 -6.80 -8.14
C PHE A 176 -9.19 -7.07 -9.08
N VAL A 177 -10.43 -7.00 -8.56
CA VAL A 177 -11.65 -7.23 -9.36
C VAL A 177 -11.90 -6.06 -10.30
N PRO A 178 -11.87 -6.28 -11.63
CA PRO A 178 -12.06 -5.21 -12.59
C PRO A 178 -13.40 -4.47 -12.42
N GLY A 179 -13.34 -3.15 -12.43
CA GLY A 179 -14.50 -2.29 -12.21
C GLY A 179 -14.79 -2.02 -10.73
N TRP A 180 -14.59 -3.01 -9.83
CA TRP A 180 -14.75 -2.78 -8.40
C TRP A 180 -13.64 -1.89 -7.83
N ASN A 181 -12.40 -2.08 -8.27
CA ASN A 181 -11.29 -1.18 -7.98
C ASN A 181 -11.59 0.29 -8.36
N VAL A 182 -12.31 0.51 -9.46
CA VAL A 182 -12.77 1.87 -9.85
C VAL A 182 -13.80 2.40 -8.85
N VAL A 183 -14.74 1.57 -8.40
CA VAL A 183 -15.74 1.94 -7.38
C VAL A 183 -15.05 2.30 -6.07
N GLN A 184 -14.13 1.44 -5.61
CA GLN A 184 -13.33 1.68 -4.41
C GLN A 184 -12.50 2.96 -4.53
N LEU A 185 -11.81 3.17 -5.66
CA LEU A 185 -11.04 4.40 -5.90
C LEU A 185 -11.91 5.64 -5.78
N ARG A 186 -13.05 5.69 -6.47
CA ARG A 186 -13.94 6.86 -6.43
C ARG A 186 -14.47 7.16 -5.04
N ARG A 187 -14.85 6.12 -4.28
CA ARG A 187 -15.26 6.27 -2.88
C ARG A 187 -14.13 6.85 -2.03
N LEU A 188 -12.91 6.30 -2.18
CA LEU A 188 -11.74 6.78 -1.46
C LEU A 188 -11.41 8.23 -1.80
N LEU A 189 -11.38 8.58 -3.09
CA LEU A 189 -11.09 9.96 -3.51
C LEU A 189 -12.12 10.96 -2.99
N GLY A 190 -13.38 10.55 -2.86
CA GLY A 190 -14.43 11.34 -2.19
C GLY A 190 -14.09 11.59 -0.73
N ALA A 191 -13.78 10.55 0.03
CA ALA A 191 -13.41 10.68 1.44
C ALA A 191 -12.15 11.52 1.66
N LEU A 192 -11.13 11.38 0.81
CA LEU A 192 -9.88 12.13 0.91
C LEU A 192 -10.03 13.63 0.62
N ARG A 193 -11.05 14.05 -0.15
CA ARG A 193 -11.32 15.47 -0.39
C ARG A 193 -11.80 16.23 0.84
N GLU A 194 -12.37 15.52 1.81
CA GLU A 194 -12.84 16.08 3.08
C GLU A 194 -11.71 16.31 4.09
N LEU A 195 -10.51 15.76 3.81
CA LEU A 195 -9.33 15.92 4.67
C LEU A 195 -8.57 17.20 4.32
N PRO A 196 -7.68 17.70 5.22
CA PRO A 196 -6.83 18.85 4.96
C PRO A 196 -6.06 18.72 3.63
N GLN A 197 -6.12 19.78 2.81
CA GLN A 197 -5.46 19.85 1.51
C GLN A 197 -4.07 20.51 1.63
N PRO A 198 -3.13 20.20 0.71
CA PRO A 198 -3.22 19.25 -0.40
C PRO A 198 -3.16 17.79 0.04
N VAL A 199 -3.54 16.87 -0.87
CA VAL A 199 -3.56 15.43 -0.61
C VAL A 199 -2.71 14.68 -1.63
N VAL A 200 -1.96 13.67 -1.17
CA VAL A 200 -1.28 12.67 -2.02
C VAL A 200 -1.79 11.28 -1.67
N LEU A 201 -2.33 10.57 -2.67
CA LEU A 201 -2.68 9.16 -2.58
C LEU A 201 -1.55 8.31 -3.16
N LEU A 202 -1.05 7.40 -2.35
CA LEU A 202 -0.07 6.37 -2.66
C LEU A 202 -0.76 5.00 -2.72
N GLY A 203 -0.32 4.09 -3.57
CA GLY A 203 -0.78 2.71 -3.42
C GLY A 203 -0.80 1.90 -4.70
N ASP A 204 -0.98 0.60 -4.49
CA ASP A 204 -1.36 -0.34 -5.54
C ASP A 204 -2.87 -0.23 -5.78
N LEU A 205 -3.24 0.41 -6.87
CA LEU A 205 -4.63 0.61 -7.23
C LEU A 205 -5.20 -0.57 -8.04
N ASN A 206 -4.38 -1.55 -8.40
CA ASN A 206 -4.77 -2.64 -9.31
C ASN A 206 -5.46 -2.13 -10.61
N LEU A 207 -5.13 -0.92 -11.02
CA LEU A 207 -5.64 -0.24 -12.20
C LEU A 207 -4.48 0.13 -13.13
N PRO A 208 -4.50 -0.29 -14.40
CA PRO A 208 -3.52 0.20 -15.36
C PRO A 208 -3.54 1.73 -15.44
N GLY A 209 -2.37 2.36 -15.62
CA GLY A 209 -2.20 3.82 -15.58
C GLY A 209 -3.25 4.64 -16.33
N PRO A 210 -3.63 4.31 -17.58
CA PRO A 210 -4.69 5.02 -18.30
C PRO A 210 -6.06 4.93 -17.62
N VAL A 211 -6.39 3.75 -17.05
CA VAL A 211 -7.67 3.52 -16.37
C VAL A 211 -7.73 4.30 -15.05
N ALA A 212 -6.67 4.25 -14.26
CA ALA A 212 -6.57 5.01 -13.00
C ALA A 212 -6.77 6.51 -13.25
N ARG A 213 -6.17 7.06 -14.32
CA ARG A 213 -6.31 8.48 -14.69
C ARG A 213 -7.77 8.85 -15.04
N ILE A 214 -8.48 7.98 -15.77
CA ILE A 214 -9.89 8.21 -16.12
C ILE A 214 -10.79 8.07 -14.89
N ALA A 215 -10.45 7.14 -13.99
CA ALA A 215 -11.22 6.87 -12.78
C ALA A 215 -11.06 7.95 -11.69
N ALA A 216 -9.99 8.78 -11.76
CA ALA A 216 -9.63 9.80 -10.77
C ALA A 216 -9.73 11.24 -11.33
N PRO A 217 -10.92 11.72 -11.72
CA PRO A 217 -11.07 13.07 -12.25
C PRO A 217 -10.70 14.11 -11.19
N GLY A 218 -9.91 15.12 -11.61
CA GLY A 218 -9.41 16.17 -10.73
C GLY A 218 -8.18 15.79 -9.90
N TRP A 219 -7.68 14.54 -10.04
CA TRP A 219 -6.41 14.12 -9.45
C TRP A 219 -5.32 14.06 -10.51
N ARG A 220 -4.14 14.56 -10.17
CA ARG A 220 -2.99 14.62 -11.06
C ARG A 220 -2.07 13.41 -10.81
N PRO A 221 -1.74 12.58 -11.82
CA PRO A 221 -0.69 11.58 -11.66
C PRO A 221 0.66 12.28 -11.47
N LEU A 222 1.33 12.01 -10.35
CA LEU A 222 2.64 12.55 -10.02
C LEU A 222 3.78 11.66 -10.55
N ALA A 223 3.46 10.40 -10.88
CA ALA A 223 4.35 9.46 -11.54
C ALA A 223 3.62 8.73 -12.68
N ARG A 224 4.33 8.42 -13.77
CA ARG A 224 3.85 7.64 -14.91
C ARG A 224 4.94 6.64 -15.31
N VAL A 225 5.01 5.55 -14.55
CA VAL A 225 6.07 4.54 -14.66
C VAL A 225 5.48 3.16 -14.52
N ALA A 226 5.99 2.20 -15.26
CA ALA A 226 5.61 0.80 -15.07
C ALA A 226 6.23 0.25 -13.78
N THR A 227 5.48 -0.56 -13.04
CA THR A 227 5.89 -1.11 -11.73
C THR A 227 5.83 -2.63 -11.68
N TRP A 228 5.00 -3.24 -12.52
CA TRP A 228 4.78 -4.68 -12.51
C TRP A 228 5.01 -5.32 -13.90
N PRO A 229 5.55 -6.57 -13.95
CA PRO A 229 6.26 -7.27 -12.89
C PRO A 229 7.63 -6.64 -12.59
N ALA A 230 8.13 -6.73 -11.34
CA ALA A 230 9.33 -6.05 -10.88
C ALA A 230 10.58 -6.33 -11.73
N THR A 231 10.73 -7.58 -12.23
CA THR A 231 11.87 -8.00 -13.05
C THR A 231 11.89 -7.37 -14.46
N ARG A 232 10.71 -7.07 -15.02
CA ARG A 232 10.56 -6.44 -16.34
C ARG A 232 9.27 -5.63 -16.39
N PRO A 233 9.24 -4.44 -15.79
CA PRO A 233 8.02 -3.66 -15.66
C PRO A 233 7.37 -3.33 -17.00
N ARG A 234 6.05 -3.56 -17.09
CA ARG A 234 5.24 -3.32 -18.29
C ARG A 234 3.94 -2.58 -18.00
N VAL A 235 3.40 -2.74 -16.78
CA VAL A 235 2.13 -2.14 -16.37
C VAL A 235 2.38 -1.29 -15.14
N GLN A 236 1.71 -0.16 -15.06
CA GLN A 236 1.64 0.66 -13.86
C GLN A 236 0.42 0.24 -13.05
N PHE A 237 0.62 -0.39 -11.89
CA PHE A 237 -0.42 -0.66 -10.89
C PHE A 237 -0.25 0.20 -9.64
N ASP A 238 0.99 0.61 -9.36
CA ASP A 238 1.35 1.46 -8.23
C ASP A 238 1.32 2.92 -8.66
N HIS A 239 0.56 3.72 -7.94
CA HIS A 239 0.25 5.09 -8.31
C HIS A 239 0.62 6.07 -7.22
N VAL A 240 0.98 7.28 -7.64
CA VAL A 240 1.09 8.48 -6.81
C VAL A 240 0.20 9.53 -7.46
N LEU A 241 -0.93 9.84 -6.81
CA LEU A 241 -1.92 10.79 -7.30
C LEU A 241 -1.98 11.99 -6.36
N GLY A 242 -1.93 13.19 -6.90
CA GLY A 242 -2.00 14.45 -6.15
C GLY A 242 -3.28 15.22 -6.39
N HIS A 243 -3.82 15.85 -5.35
CA HIS A 243 -4.95 16.79 -5.39
C HIS A 243 -4.61 18.05 -4.59
N GLY A 244 -5.06 19.19 -5.06
CA GLY A 244 -4.72 20.49 -4.47
C GLY A 244 -3.37 21.04 -4.95
N ASP A 245 -2.88 22.07 -4.25
CA ASP A 245 -1.64 22.78 -4.60
C ASP A 245 -0.43 22.05 -4.02
N LEU A 246 0.25 21.29 -4.85
CA LEU A 246 1.44 20.51 -4.51
C LEU A 246 2.66 21.09 -5.23
N PRO A 247 3.84 21.05 -4.60
CA PRO A 247 5.09 21.43 -5.25
C PRO A 247 5.32 20.65 -6.55
N ALA A 248 6.19 21.16 -7.40
CA ALA A 248 6.59 20.48 -8.61
C ALA A 248 7.31 19.17 -8.29
N VAL A 249 7.08 18.14 -9.10
CA VAL A 249 7.85 16.89 -9.04
C VAL A 249 9.16 17.11 -9.79
N GLU A 250 10.28 16.94 -9.10
CA GLU A 250 11.64 17.04 -9.67
C GLU A 250 12.12 15.74 -10.26
N ALA A 251 11.84 14.62 -9.57
CA ALA A 251 12.29 13.31 -10.01
C ALA A 251 11.29 12.20 -9.65
N VAL A 252 11.29 11.16 -10.49
CA VAL A 252 10.57 9.93 -10.26
C VAL A 252 11.53 8.77 -10.48
N SER A 253 11.53 7.79 -9.57
CA SER A 253 12.33 6.58 -9.72
C SER A 253 11.57 5.33 -9.31
N THR A 254 11.99 4.18 -9.86
CA THR A 254 11.45 2.85 -9.57
C THR A 254 12.62 1.89 -9.32
N PRO A 255 13.21 1.90 -8.11
CA PRO A 255 14.37 1.09 -7.81
C PRO A 255 14.07 -0.40 -7.94
N GLU A 256 15.08 -1.18 -8.31
CA GLU A 256 15.07 -2.63 -8.25
C GLU A 256 15.43 -3.04 -6.83
N LEU A 257 14.57 -3.84 -6.18
CA LEU A 257 14.65 -4.15 -4.76
C LEU A 257 14.68 -5.68 -4.56
N PRO A 258 15.25 -6.16 -3.44
CA PRO A 258 15.45 -7.60 -3.20
C PRO A 258 14.15 -8.35 -2.84
N VAL A 259 13.04 -7.66 -2.66
CA VAL A 259 11.72 -8.23 -2.35
C VAL A 259 10.66 -7.66 -3.27
N SER A 260 9.52 -8.34 -3.33
CA SER A 260 8.32 -7.99 -4.09
C SER A 260 8.37 -8.33 -5.57
N ASP A 261 7.19 -8.56 -6.14
CA ASP A 261 6.92 -8.66 -7.58
C ASP A 261 6.52 -7.29 -8.17
N HIS A 262 6.43 -6.23 -7.34
CA HIS A 262 6.25 -4.84 -7.73
C HIS A 262 7.54 -4.03 -7.53
N ARG A 263 7.75 -2.98 -8.33
CA ARG A 263 8.74 -1.94 -8.04
C ARG A 263 8.12 -0.83 -7.19
N ALA A 264 8.86 -0.33 -6.24
CA ALA A 264 8.46 0.89 -5.53
C ALA A 264 8.39 2.07 -6.52
N VAL A 265 7.48 3.01 -6.26
CA VAL A 265 7.45 4.31 -6.94
C VAL A 265 7.88 5.39 -5.95
N VAL A 266 8.93 6.10 -6.29
CA VAL A 266 9.48 7.18 -5.47
C VAL A 266 9.31 8.49 -6.23
N VAL A 267 8.70 9.49 -5.57
CA VAL A 267 8.49 10.83 -6.10
C VAL A 267 9.24 11.83 -5.22
N GLN A 268 10.12 12.60 -5.84
CA GLN A 268 10.84 13.71 -5.20
C GLN A 268 10.16 15.01 -5.59
N PHE A 269 9.69 15.77 -4.59
CA PHE A 269 9.19 17.13 -4.78
C PHE A 269 10.31 18.16 -4.67
N ALA A 270 10.15 19.29 -5.37
CA ALA A 270 10.97 20.46 -5.20
C ALA A 270 11.00 20.89 -3.73
N GLY A 271 12.17 21.36 -3.29
CA GLY A 271 12.40 21.83 -1.93
C GLY A 271 11.75 23.18 -1.64
#